data_e25d55d0927370ff18e77bb09c22a945
#
_entry.id   e25d55d0927370ff18e77bb09c22a945
#
_cell.length_a   1.000
_cell.length_b   1.000
_cell.length_c   1.000
_cell.angle_alpha   90.00
_cell.angle_beta   90.00
_cell.angle_gamma   90.00
#
_symmetry.space_group_name_H-M   'P 1'
#
loop_
_entity.id
_entity.type
_entity.pdbx_description
1 polymer ?
#
loop_
_entity_poly.entity_id
_entity_poly.type
_entity_poly.pdbx_seq_one_letter_code
_entity_poly.pdbx_strand_id
1 'polypeptide(L)'
;SYARDRISAGEVPHPNTFTPEGLLSEHDLPLETGRKCNQTLCLTAAAVPAELTAMPETRVLGQLGFASNLDAATWRRDRMNIVAVVDKSGSMSGSPIDTVKASLHQVLNQLGDGDQLSIVLYGDRSHVHMAPIAVSQKDKARIHAQIDAITISGSTNMEEGLKVGYQVATDSAAQFRGTTRVMLFTDERPNVGA
;
A
#
# COMPACT_ATOMS: atom_id res chain seq x y z
N SER A 1 16.91 -4.58 -8.74
CA SER A 1 17.55 -3.91 -7.59
C SER A 1 18.20 -2.60 -8.01
N TYR A 2 18.44 -1.71 -7.06
CA TYR A 2 19.01 -0.38 -7.32
C TYR A 2 20.30 -0.45 -8.15
N ALA A 3 21.24 -1.32 -7.78
CA ALA A 3 22.51 -1.47 -8.50
C ALA A 3 22.30 -1.93 -9.95
N ARG A 4 21.42 -2.91 -10.16
CA ARG A 4 21.12 -3.45 -11.48
C ARG A 4 20.42 -2.43 -12.37
N ASP A 5 19.51 -1.64 -11.80
CA ASP A 5 18.77 -0.59 -12.52
C ASP A 5 19.74 0.52 -12.97
N ARG A 6 20.70 0.92 -12.12
CA ARG A 6 21.75 1.88 -12.46
C ARG A 6 22.68 1.36 -13.56
N ILE A 7 23.12 0.11 -13.45
CA ILE A 7 23.96 -0.52 -14.48
C ILE A 7 23.21 -0.59 -15.81
N SER A 8 21.93 -0.93 -15.79
CA SER A 8 21.09 -0.97 -17.00
C SER A 8 20.90 0.41 -17.64
N ALA A 9 20.96 1.47 -16.84
CA ALA A 9 20.94 2.86 -17.30
C ALA A 9 22.33 3.35 -17.79
N GLY A 10 23.37 2.51 -17.76
CA GLY A 10 24.73 2.88 -18.14
C GLY A 10 25.50 3.64 -17.05
N GLU A 11 25.00 3.65 -15.83
CA GLU A 11 25.62 4.33 -14.70
C GLU A 11 26.43 3.35 -13.84
N VAL A 12 27.47 3.86 -13.17
CA VAL A 12 28.24 3.10 -12.20
C VAL A 12 27.66 3.31 -10.80
N PRO A 13 27.11 2.27 -10.15
CA PRO A 13 26.59 2.39 -8.80
C PRO A 13 27.70 2.79 -7.81
N HIS A 14 27.35 3.62 -6.82
CA HIS A 14 28.31 4.00 -5.78
C HIS A 14 28.72 2.77 -4.94
N PRO A 15 30.03 2.58 -4.61
CA PRO A 15 30.49 1.41 -3.87
C PRO A 15 29.72 1.10 -2.59
N ASN A 16 29.29 2.13 -1.86
CA ASN A 16 28.50 1.96 -0.61
C ASN A 16 27.09 1.38 -0.82
N THR A 17 26.65 1.19 -2.07
CA THR A 17 25.37 0.52 -2.38
C THR A 17 25.51 -1.01 -2.47
N PHE A 18 26.74 -1.52 -2.47
CA PHE A 18 27.04 -2.93 -2.48
C PHE A 18 27.31 -3.42 -1.04
N THR A 19 26.25 -3.74 -0.32
CA THR A 19 26.39 -4.42 0.97
C THR A 19 26.25 -5.92 0.78
N PRO A 20 26.92 -6.77 1.61
CA PRO A 20 26.73 -8.23 1.56
C PRO A 20 25.26 -8.64 1.69
N GLU A 21 24.52 -8.00 2.58
CA GLU A 21 23.09 -8.24 2.77
C GLU A 21 22.29 -7.88 1.51
N GLY A 22 22.61 -6.76 0.87
CA GLY A 22 21.96 -6.32 -0.36
C GLY A 22 22.22 -7.28 -1.53
N LEU A 23 23.42 -7.80 -1.64
CA LEU A 23 23.76 -8.80 -2.66
C LEU A 23 23.09 -10.14 -2.39
N LEU A 24 23.10 -10.60 -1.15
CA LEU A 24 22.47 -11.87 -0.76
C LEU A 24 20.94 -11.83 -0.91
N SER A 25 20.31 -10.67 -0.64
CA SER A 25 18.86 -10.51 -0.77
C SER A 25 18.36 -10.53 -2.23
N GLU A 26 19.25 -10.44 -3.21
CA GLU A 26 18.90 -10.60 -4.62
C GLU A 26 18.73 -12.07 -5.05
N HIS A 27 19.10 -12.99 -4.21
CA HIS A 27 19.00 -14.42 -4.45
C HIS A 27 17.97 -15.03 -3.49
N ASP A 28 17.01 -15.74 -4.03
CA ASP A 28 16.13 -16.62 -3.24
C ASP A 28 16.97 -17.81 -2.76
N LEU A 29 17.61 -17.61 -1.60
CA LEU A 29 18.32 -18.68 -0.93
C LEU A 29 17.29 -19.54 -0.21
N PRO A 30 17.07 -20.80 -0.65
CA PRO A 30 16.11 -21.67 0.02
C PRO A 30 16.62 -21.98 1.43
N LEU A 31 15.85 -21.56 2.43
CA LEU A 31 16.04 -22.05 3.80
C LEU A 31 15.38 -23.41 3.88
N GLU A 32 16.10 -24.44 3.50
CA GLU A 32 15.66 -25.83 3.68
C GLU A 32 15.67 -26.18 5.17
N THR A 33 14.59 -25.90 5.84
CA THR A 33 14.40 -26.33 7.24
C THR A 33 13.86 -27.75 7.35
N GLY A 34 13.54 -28.38 6.21
CA GLY A 34 12.93 -29.72 6.16
C GLY A 34 11.51 -29.78 6.71
N ARG A 35 11.00 -28.71 7.29
CA ARG A 35 9.65 -28.62 7.84
C ARG A 35 8.75 -27.80 6.91
N LYS A 36 7.67 -28.41 6.43
CA LYS A 36 6.61 -27.64 5.73
C LYS A 36 5.94 -26.69 6.72
N CYS A 37 5.74 -25.44 6.30
CA CYS A 37 4.91 -24.52 7.04
C CYS A 37 3.46 -25.02 7.06
N ASN A 38 2.87 -25.17 8.22
CA ASN A 38 1.49 -25.58 8.43
C ASN A 38 0.62 -24.46 8.99
N GLN A 39 1.15 -23.25 9.06
CA GLN A 39 0.47 -22.04 9.54
C GLN A 39 0.45 -20.97 8.44
N THR A 40 -0.40 -19.97 8.62
CA THR A 40 -0.49 -18.82 7.70
C THR A 40 0.86 -18.10 7.55
N LEU A 41 1.66 -18.06 8.61
CA LEU A 41 3.00 -17.50 8.61
C LEU A 41 3.90 -18.34 9.52
N CYS A 42 5.00 -18.81 8.96
CA CYS A 42 6.09 -19.45 9.69
C CYS A 42 7.36 -18.63 9.52
N LEU A 43 8.08 -18.46 10.61
CA LEU A 43 9.43 -17.92 10.60
C LEU A 43 10.44 -19.08 10.54
N THR A 44 11.44 -18.92 9.69
CA THR A 44 12.58 -19.83 9.61
C THR A 44 13.85 -19.04 9.82
N ALA A 45 14.83 -19.66 10.47
CA ALA A 45 16.12 -19.05 10.70
C ALA A 45 17.22 -20.11 10.47
N ALA A 46 18.27 -19.69 9.81
CA ALA A 46 19.50 -20.46 9.68
C ALA A 46 20.70 -19.57 10.03
N ALA A 47 21.74 -20.15 10.57
CA ALA A 47 22.99 -19.47 10.86
C ALA A 47 24.15 -20.38 10.48
N VAL A 48 25.14 -19.81 9.80
CA VAL A 48 26.34 -20.52 9.38
C VAL A 48 27.57 -19.71 9.78
N PRO A 49 28.68 -20.35 10.16
CA PRO A 49 29.95 -19.67 10.29
C PRO A 49 30.34 -19.05 8.94
N ALA A 50 30.77 -17.80 8.96
CA ALA A 50 31.15 -17.09 7.75
C ALA A 50 32.36 -16.18 8.01
N GLU A 51 33.24 -16.10 7.03
CA GLU A 51 34.31 -15.11 6.96
C GLU A 51 34.09 -14.27 5.71
N LEU A 52 33.75 -12.99 5.88
CA LEU A 52 33.51 -12.08 4.79
C LEU A 52 34.69 -11.16 4.60
N THR A 53 35.30 -11.18 3.42
CA THR A 53 36.45 -10.32 3.10
C THR A 53 36.15 -8.83 3.29
N ALA A 54 34.93 -8.42 2.98
CA ALA A 54 34.46 -7.04 3.13
C ALA A 54 34.13 -6.66 4.59
N MET A 55 33.93 -7.66 5.47
CA MET A 55 33.55 -7.50 6.88
C MET A 55 34.30 -8.52 7.74
N PRO A 56 35.61 -8.30 7.98
CA PRO A 56 36.49 -9.31 8.63
C PRO A 56 36.06 -9.69 10.06
N GLU A 57 35.29 -8.82 10.72
CA GLU A 57 34.77 -9.07 12.07
C GLU A 57 33.59 -10.04 12.11
N THR A 58 32.96 -10.30 10.94
CA THR A 58 31.81 -11.21 10.84
C THR A 58 32.28 -12.64 11.06
N ARG A 59 31.64 -13.31 12.01
CA ARG A 59 31.90 -14.73 12.34
C ARG A 59 30.73 -15.64 12.00
N VAL A 60 29.55 -15.06 11.88
CA VAL A 60 28.31 -15.81 11.62
C VAL A 60 27.45 -15.00 10.64
N LEU A 61 26.96 -15.66 9.64
CA LEU A 61 25.93 -15.14 8.75
C LEU A 61 24.59 -15.77 9.18
N GLY A 62 23.63 -14.92 9.52
CA GLY A 62 22.26 -15.33 9.84
C GLY A 62 21.30 -14.98 8.72
N GLN A 63 20.41 -15.89 8.38
CA GLN A 63 19.32 -15.68 7.44
C GLN A 63 17.98 -15.92 8.13
N LEU A 64 17.06 -14.97 7.96
CA LEU A 64 15.66 -15.10 8.37
C LEU A 64 14.81 -15.27 7.11
N GLY A 65 13.93 -16.23 7.13
CA GLY A 65 12.98 -16.50 6.06
C GLY A 65 11.54 -16.55 6.56
N PHE A 66 10.63 -16.38 5.65
CA PHE A 66 9.19 -16.47 5.89
C PHE A 66 8.62 -17.52 4.94
N ALA A 67 7.76 -18.37 5.46
CA ALA A 67 7.01 -19.34 4.68
C ALA A 67 5.54 -19.29 5.06
N SER A 68 4.68 -19.77 4.17
CA SER A 68 3.23 -19.82 4.40
C SER A 68 2.68 -21.13 3.90
N ASN A 69 1.60 -21.62 4.52
CA ASN A 69 0.81 -22.72 3.99
C ASN A 69 -0.25 -22.26 2.97
N LEU A 70 -0.36 -20.95 2.71
CA LEU A 70 -1.29 -20.43 1.73
C LEU A 70 -0.82 -20.78 0.33
N ASP A 71 -1.71 -21.41 -0.43
CA ASP A 71 -1.47 -21.68 -1.84
C ASP A 71 -1.90 -20.47 -2.66
N ALA A 72 -0.94 -19.80 -3.31
CA ALA A 72 -1.17 -18.60 -4.12
C ALA A 72 -2.19 -18.85 -5.26
N ALA A 73 -2.31 -20.09 -5.76
CA ALA A 73 -3.25 -20.42 -6.82
C ALA A 73 -4.71 -20.47 -6.33
N THR A 74 -4.91 -20.91 -5.10
CA THR A 74 -6.25 -21.09 -4.51
C THR A 74 -6.64 -20.00 -3.53
N TRP A 75 -5.65 -19.28 -2.97
CA TRP A 75 -5.92 -18.23 -2.02
C TRP A 75 -6.72 -17.09 -2.66
N ARG A 76 -7.73 -16.64 -1.95
CA ARG A 76 -8.52 -15.45 -2.32
C ARG A 76 -8.58 -14.54 -1.11
N ARG A 77 -8.32 -13.25 -1.32
CA ARG A 77 -8.52 -12.25 -0.27
C ARG A 77 -9.99 -12.08 0.04
N ASP A 78 -10.27 -11.65 1.24
CA ASP A 78 -11.60 -11.19 1.59
C ASP A 78 -12.02 -9.98 0.74
N ARG A 79 -13.32 -9.81 0.58
CA ARG A 79 -13.87 -8.61 -0.02
C ARG A 79 -13.44 -7.38 0.76
N MET A 80 -13.21 -6.30 0.05
CA MET A 80 -12.75 -5.04 0.63
C MET A 80 -13.77 -3.94 0.43
N ASN A 81 -14.01 -3.20 1.50
CA ASN A 81 -14.73 -1.92 1.47
C ASN A 81 -13.70 -0.82 1.73
N ILE A 82 -13.40 -0.04 0.70
CA ILE A 82 -12.42 1.04 0.77
C ILE A 82 -13.15 2.38 0.87
N VAL A 83 -12.80 3.14 1.90
CA VAL A 83 -13.23 4.52 2.08
C VAL A 83 -12.00 5.42 1.87
N ALA A 84 -11.92 6.06 0.72
CA ALA A 84 -10.87 7.01 0.40
C ALA A 84 -11.22 8.38 0.96
N VAL A 85 -10.41 8.90 1.88
CA VAL A 85 -10.52 10.24 2.43
C VAL A 85 -9.45 11.10 1.78
N VAL A 86 -9.85 12.04 0.95
CA VAL A 86 -8.96 12.77 0.04
C VAL A 86 -8.95 14.24 0.39
N ASP A 87 -7.75 14.74 0.57
CA ASP A 87 -7.47 16.15 0.70
C ASP A 87 -7.73 16.86 -0.64
N LYS A 88 -8.55 17.92 -0.61
CA LYS A 88 -8.78 18.79 -1.76
C LYS A 88 -8.31 20.24 -1.52
N SER A 89 -7.49 20.47 -0.49
CA SER A 89 -6.95 21.78 -0.18
C SER A 89 -6.08 22.37 -1.28
N GLY A 90 -5.80 23.66 -1.20
CA GLY A 90 -5.02 24.38 -2.22
C GLY A 90 -3.61 23.83 -2.42
N SER A 91 -2.97 23.27 -1.39
CA SER A 91 -1.62 22.67 -1.45
C SER A 91 -1.59 21.43 -2.36
N MET A 92 -2.70 20.70 -2.43
CA MET A 92 -2.84 19.54 -3.31
C MET A 92 -2.85 19.86 -4.81
N SER A 93 -2.79 21.15 -5.19
CA SER A 93 -2.85 21.56 -6.60
C SER A 93 -1.67 21.04 -7.44
N GLY A 94 -1.93 20.62 -8.66
CA GLY A 94 -0.94 20.08 -9.59
C GLY A 94 -0.57 18.63 -9.33
N SER A 95 0.71 18.33 -9.26
CA SER A 95 1.22 16.96 -9.12
C SER A 95 0.65 16.15 -7.94
N PRO A 96 0.42 16.71 -6.73
CA PRO A 96 -0.16 15.94 -5.64
C PRO A 96 -1.53 15.36 -5.97
N ILE A 97 -2.47 16.17 -6.46
CA ILE A 97 -3.82 15.66 -6.77
C ILE A 97 -3.80 14.69 -7.97
N ASP A 98 -2.94 14.94 -8.95
CA ASP A 98 -2.80 14.03 -10.09
C ASP A 98 -2.29 12.66 -9.62
N THR A 99 -1.34 12.64 -8.69
CA THR A 99 -0.84 11.41 -8.06
C THR A 99 -1.95 10.68 -7.29
N VAL A 100 -2.77 11.42 -6.54
CA VAL A 100 -3.91 10.82 -5.82
C VAL A 100 -4.93 10.22 -6.78
N LYS A 101 -5.30 10.94 -7.83
CA LYS A 101 -6.22 10.41 -8.87
C LYS A 101 -5.64 9.15 -9.52
N ALA A 102 -4.37 9.17 -9.91
CA ALA A 102 -3.70 8.00 -10.47
C ALA A 102 -3.70 6.81 -9.48
N SER A 103 -3.44 7.07 -8.19
CA SER A 103 -3.48 6.06 -7.14
C SER A 103 -4.88 5.46 -6.97
N LEU A 104 -5.93 6.29 -6.96
CA LEU A 104 -7.32 5.84 -6.87
C LEU A 104 -7.73 5.00 -8.08
N HIS A 105 -7.28 5.36 -9.29
CA HIS A 105 -7.47 4.54 -10.48
C HIS A 105 -6.79 3.17 -10.35
N GLN A 106 -5.58 3.12 -9.79
CA GLN A 106 -4.88 1.86 -9.53
C GLN A 106 -5.61 1.01 -8.48
N VAL A 107 -6.08 1.63 -7.39
CA VAL A 107 -6.90 0.95 -6.39
C VAL A 107 -8.14 0.34 -7.06
N LEU A 108 -8.89 1.12 -7.84
CA LEU A 108 -10.07 0.65 -8.54
C LEU A 108 -9.78 -0.53 -9.48
N ASN A 109 -8.63 -0.50 -10.17
CA ASN A 109 -8.23 -1.60 -11.06
C ASN A 109 -7.98 -2.91 -10.32
N GLN A 110 -7.53 -2.84 -9.06
CA GLN A 110 -7.29 -4.01 -8.22
C GLN A 110 -8.54 -4.49 -7.46
N LEU A 111 -9.58 -3.67 -7.40
CA LEU A 111 -10.86 -4.08 -6.82
C LEU A 111 -11.62 -4.97 -7.81
N GLY A 112 -12.22 -6.03 -7.26
CA GLY A 112 -13.01 -7.01 -7.99
C GLY A 112 -14.49 -6.95 -7.65
N ASP A 113 -15.24 -7.84 -8.29
CA ASP A 113 -16.68 -7.95 -8.05
C ASP A 113 -17.00 -8.24 -6.58
N GLY A 114 -17.86 -7.40 -6.02
CA GLY A 114 -18.28 -7.48 -4.62
C GLY A 114 -17.41 -6.71 -3.63
N ASP A 115 -16.32 -6.08 -4.08
CA ASP A 115 -15.66 -5.01 -3.32
C ASP A 115 -16.49 -3.73 -3.36
N GLN A 116 -16.21 -2.78 -2.46
CA GLN A 116 -16.83 -1.46 -2.43
C GLN A 116 -15.78 -0.36 -2.40
N LEU A 117 -16.11 0.76 -3.01
CA LEU A 117 -15.33 1.99 -2.96
C LEU A 117 -16.24 3.18 -2.66
N SER A 118 -15.79 4.05 -1.79
CA SER A 118 -16.37 5.36 -1.52
C SER A 118 -15.29 6.42 -1.46
N ILE A 119 -15.65 7.68 -1.73
CA ILE A 119 -14.72 8.82 -1.69
C ILE A 119 -15.34 9.92 -0.84
N VAL A 120 -14.59 10.36 0.15
CA VAL A 120 -14.87 11.53 0.97
C VAL A 120 -13.84 12.59 0.62
N LEU A 121 -14.28 13.81 0.34
CA LEU A 121 -13.38 14.94 0.12
C LEU A 121 -13.41 15.85 1.34
N TYR A 122 -12.23 16.32 1.75
CA TYR A 122 -12.13 17.31 2.81
C TYR A 122 -11.30 18.51 2.39
N GLY A 123 -11.64 19.66 2.95
CA GLY A 123 -11.07 20.95 2.71
C GLY A 123 -11.61 21.91 3.79
N ASP A 124 -12.20 23.06 3.41
CA ASP A 124 -12.96 23.91 4.36
C ASP A 124 -14.17 23.16 4.96
N ARG A 125 -14.79 22.32 4.15
CA ARG A 125 -15.87 21.43 4.53
C ARG A 125 -15.66 20.07 3.94
N SER A 126 -16.02 19.06 4.71
CA SER A 126 -15.97 17.67 4.28
C SER A 126 -17.31 17.20 3.74
N HIS A 127 -17.29 16.37 2.72
CA HIS A 127 -18.51 15.77 2.16
C HIS A 127 -18.23 14.42 1.51
N VAL A 128 -19.26 13.61 1.41
CA VAL A 128 -19.21 12.37 0.64
C VAL A 128 -19.32 12.71 -0.84
N HIS A 129 -18.23 12.61 -1.56
CA HIS A 129 -18.17 12.84 -3.00
C HIS A 129 -18.77 11.67 -3.78
N MET A 130 -18.44 10.46 -3.34
CA MET A 130 -19.01 9.23 -3.87
C MET A 130 -19.41 8.30 -2.72
N ALA A 131 -20.69 8.04 -2.60
CA ALA A 131 -21.21 7.08 -1.62
C ALA A 131 -20.68 5.66 -1.90
N PRO A 132 -20.69 4.73 -0.91
CA PRO A 132 -20.21 3.37 -1.12
C PRO A 132 -20.92 2.70 -2.31
N ILE A 133 -20.13 2.34 -3.32
CA ILE A 133 -20.58 1.68 -4.55
C ILE A 133 -19.92 0.32 -4.64
N ALA A 134 -20.73 -0.74 -4.86
CA ALA A 134 -20.19 -2.04 -5.21
C ALA A 134 -19.45 -1.98 -6.53
N VAL A 135 -18.21 -2.48 -6.55
CA VAL A 135 -17.40 -2.51 -7.75
C VAL A 135 -17.87 -3.65 -8.64
N SER A 136 -18.22 -3.33 -9.87
CA SER A 136 -18.47 -4.29 -10.94
C SER A 136 -17.90 -3.75 -12.26
N GLN A 137 -17.77 -4.59 -13.25
CA GLN A 137 -17.28 -4.14 -14.57
C GLN A 137 -18.13 -3.02 -15.17
N LYS A 138 -19.44 -3.02 -14.88
CA LYS A 138 -20.38 -1.98 -15.37
C LYS A 138 -20.19 -0.66 -14.63
N ASP A 139 -19.77 -0.69 -13.36
CA ASP A 139 -19.64 0.50 -12.53
C ASP A 139 -18.26 1.15 -12.65
N LYS A 140 -17.24 0.45 -13.13
CA LYS A 140 -15.87 0.96 -13.19
C LYS A 140 -15.78 2.28 -13.98
N ALA A 141 -16.41 2.38 -15.12
CA ALA A 141 -16.40 3.61 -15.92
C ALA A 141 -17.00 4.82 -15.15
N ARG A 142 -18.09 4.59 -14.42
CA ARG A 142 -18.71 5.62 -13.59
C ARG A 142 -17.80 6.01 -12.41
N ILE A 143 -17.15 5.05 -11.77
CA ILE A 143 -16.24 5.31 -10.65
C ILE A 143 -15.00 6.08 -11.16
N HIS A 144 -14.44 5.72 -12.32
CA HIS A 144 -13.35 6.47 -12.94
C HIS A 144 -13.76 7.94 -13.18
N ALA A 145 -14.94 8.19 -13.70
CA ALA A 145 -15.45 9.55 -13.90
C ALA A 145 -15.62 10.33 -12.59
N GLN A 146 -16.00 9.67 -11.48
CA GLN A 146 -16.05 10.31 -10.16
C GLN A 146 -14.66 10.66 -9.63
N ILE A 147 -13.65 9.82 -9.85
CA ILE A 147 -12.25 10.11 -9.50
C ILE A 147 -11.75 11.32 -10.29
N ASP A 148 -12.01 11.37 -11.59
CA ASP A 148 -11.58 12.47 -12.46
C ASP A 148 -12.27 13.80 -12.10
N ALA A 149 -13.50 13.74 -11.59
CA ALA A 149 -14.28 14.90 -11.17
C ALA A 149 -13.81 15.55 -9.86
N ILE A 150 -12.82 14.96 -9.15
CA ILE A 150 -12.26 15.57 -7.95
C ILE A 150 -11.61 16.91 -8.31
N THR A 151 -12.01 17.98 -7.64
CA THR A 151 -11.49 19.34 -7.84
C THR A 151 -10.93 19.90 -6.54
N ILE A 152 -9.87 20.69 -6.68
CA ILE A 152 -9.20 21.37 -5.59
C ILE A 152 -10.02 22.59 -5.14
N SER A 153 -10.22 22.73 -3.85
CA SER A 153 -10.80 23.95 -3.25
C SER A 153 -10.63 23.97 -1.73
N GLY A 154 -10.38 25.16 -1.21
CA GLY A 154 -10.47 25.42 0.23
C GLY A 154 -9.17 25.23 1.01
N SER A 155 -9.30 25.30 2.32
CA SER A 155 -8.27 25.04 3.33
C SER A 155 -8.29 23.56 3.75
N THR A 156 -7.62 23.21 4.85
CA THR A 156 -7.46 21.82 5.27
C THR A 156 -8.05 21.61 6.65
N ASN A 157 -9.14 20.84 6.71
CA ASN A 157 -9.73 20.37 7.97
C ASN A 157 -9.72 18.83 7.97
N MET A 158 -8.56 18.26 8.27
CA MET A 158 -8.35 16.83 8.28
C MET A 158 -9.21 16.11 9.33
N GLU A 159 -9.42 16.72 10.50
CA GLU A 159 -10.24 16.14 11.56
C GLU A 159 -11.66 15.89 11.09
N GLU A 160 -12.29 16.88 10.46
CA GLU A 160 -13.63 16.72 9.90
C GLU A 160 -13.64 15.67 8.77
N GLY A 161 -12.60 15.66 7.94
CA GLY A 161 -12.43 14.66 6.87
C GLY A 161 -12.39 13.24 7.39
N LEU A 162 -11.58 13.00 8.39
CA LEU A 162 -11.49 11.70 9.06
C LEU A 162 -12.78 11.33 9.76
N LYS A 163 -13.43 12.26 10.45
CA LYS A 163 -14.73 12.02 11.10
C LYS A 163 -15.78 11.55 10.09
N VAL A 164 -15.93 12.25 8.97
CA VAL A 164 -16.85 11.84 7.90
C VAL A 164 -16.45 10.51 7.29
N GLY A 165 -15.15 10.29 7.04
CA GLY A 165 -14.63 9.05 6.49
C GLY A 165 -14.90 7.84 7.39
N TYR A 166 -14.67 7.97 8.69
CA TYR A 166 -14.97 6.92 9.66
C TYR A 166 -16.47 6.68 9.83
N GLN A 167 -17.28 7.73 9.72
CA GLN A 167 -18.74 7.56 9.73
C GLN A 167 -19.20 6.73 8.53
N VAL A 168 -18.74 7.07 7.31
CA VAL A 168 -19.02 6.29 6.10
C VAL A 168 -18.52 4.84 6.24
N ALA A 169 -17.32 4.64 6.80
CA ALA A 169 -16.77 3.32 7.02
C ALA A 169 -17.62 2.49 8.00
N THR A 170 -18.06 3.09 9.09
CA THR A 170 -18.89 2.43 10.10
C THR A 170 -20.26 2.04 9.54
N ASP A 171 -20.92 2.98 8.86
CA ASP A 171 -22.26 2.76 8.30
C ASP A 171 -22.23 1.70 7.19
N SER A 172 -21.21 1.74 6.33
CA SER A 172 -21.06 0.75 5.26
C SER A 172 -20.63 -0.62 5.79
N ALA A 173 -19.76 -0.68 6.80
CA ALA A 173 -19.32 -1.94 7.40
C ALA A 173 -20.47 -2.74 8.01
N ALA A 174 -21.51 -2.07 8.52
CA ALA A 174 -22.68 -2.74 9.09
C ALA A 174 -23.40 -3.66 8.10
N GLN A 175 -23.30 -3.37 6.80
CA GLN A 175 -23.98 -4.13 5.73
C GLN A 175 -22.99 -4.91 4.85
N PHE A 176 -21.68 -4.61 4.95
CA PHE A 176 -20.65 -5.20 4.12
C PHE A 176 -20.02 -6.42 4.81
N ARG A 177 -19.97 -7.54 4.09
CA ARG A 177 -19.28 -8.76 4.56
C ARG A 177 -17.87 -8.81 3.99
N GLY A 178 -16.89 -8.36 4.76
CA GLY A 178 -15.49 -8.31 4.36
C GLY A 178 -14.69 -7.36 5.24
N THR A 179 -13.55 -6.96 4.77
CA THR A 179 -12.66 -6.04 5.49
C THR A 179 -12.92 -4.60 5.06
N THR A 180 -13.16 -3.70 6.02
CA THR A 180 -13.27 -2.25 5.77
C THR A 180 -11.95 -1.56 6.07
N ARG A 181 -11.52 -0.67 5.17
CA ARG A 181 -10.31 0.15 5.30
C ARG A 181 -10.61 1.60 4.98
N VAL A 182 -10.10 2.49 5.81
CA VAL A 182 -10.04 3.94 5.52
C VAL A 182 -8.64 4.25 5.01
N MET A 183 -8.54 4.92 3.86
CA MET A 183 -7.30 5.35 3.25
C MET A 183 -7.28 6.88 3.19
N LEU A 184 -6.31 7.50 3.85
CA LEU A 184 -6.12 8.95 3.83
C LEU A 184 -5.11 9.33 2.75
N PHE A 185 -5.47 10.31 1.93
CA PHE A 185 -4.61 10.91 0.90
C PHE A 185 -4.45 12.40 1.21
N THR A 186 -3.25 12.82 1.54
CA THR A 186 -2.90 14.19 1.91
C THR A 186 -1.44 14.46 1.61
N ASP A 187 -1.10 15.70 1.31
CA ASP A 187 0.27 16.20 1.24
C ASP A 187 0.72 16.87 2.56
N GLU A 188 -0.17 16.98 3.52
CA GLU A 188 0.13 17.60 4.81
C GLU A 188 1.01 16.70 5.67
N ARG A 189 2.04 17.34 6.21
CA ARG A 189 2.70 16.85 7.40
C ARG A 189 1.87 17.35 8.59
N PRO A 190 1.41 16.47 9.50
CA PRO A 190 0.68 16.93 10.67
C PRO A 190 1.56 17.91 11.45
N ASN A 191 1.20 19.18 11.39
CA ASN A 191 1.95 20.25 12.07
C ASN A 191 1.46 20.49 13.50
N VAL A 192 0.31 19.94 13.84
CA VAL A 192 -0.29 20.04 15.18
C VAL A 192 -1.10 18.77 15.42
N GLY A 193 -0.67 17.97 16.37
CA GLY A 193 -1.50 16.96 16.99
C GLY A 193 -1.90 17.49 18.35
N ALA A 194 -3.19 17.51 18.65
CA ALA A 194 -3.63 17.57 20.03
C ALA A 194 -3.43 16.19 20.67
#